data_15816aeaaaa84f1a72b0ed63c470bda8
#
_entry.id   15816aeaaaa84f1a72b0ed63c470bda8
#
_cell.length_a   1.000
_cell.length_b   1.000
_cell.length_c   1.000
_cell.angle_alpha   90.00
_cell.angle_beta   90.00
_cell.angle_gamma   90.00
#
_symmetry.space_group_name_H-M   'P 1'
#
loop_
_entity.id
_entity.type
_entity.pdbx_description
1 polymer ?
#
loop_
_entity_poly.entity_id
_entity_poly.type
_entity_poly.pdbx_seq_one_letter_code
_entity_poly.pdbx_strand_id
1 'polypeptide(L)'
;VIKKKGKPLKEQKQIISSETSMVINSILRKVVSEEEGTANFANILGYEVGGKTGTSYKSINGVYNKNKKLNTFVSIFPSSKPNYILLVILDEPKPAPNYTYKFASGYQGKGYMRNSSGWNTVVAAGKIIERIGPILAIKNLQASTKF
;
A
#
# COMPACT_ATOMS: atom_id res chain seq x y z
N VAL A 1 13.68 12.47 -8.22
CA VAL A 1 13.24 11.16 -8.77
C VAL A 1 14.21 10.80 -9.89
N ILE A 2 15.09 9.83 -9.62
CA ILE A 2 16.07 9.36 -10.62
C ILE A 2 15.35 8.32 -11.50
N LYS A 3 14.90 8.72 -12.69
CA LYS A 3 14.50 7.77 -13.73
C LYS A 3 15.77 7.23 -14.39
N LYS A 4 16.25 6.07 -14.01
CA LYS A 4 17.15 5.30 -14.87
C LYS A 4 16.31 4.70 -16.00
N LYS A 5 16.57 5.06 -17.26
CA LYS A 5 16.11 4.27 -18.42
C LYS A 5 16.75 2.90 -18.32
N GLY A 6 15.99 1.92 -17.82
CA GLY A 6 16.40 0.53 -17.86
C GLY A 6 16.46 0.05 -19.32
N LYS A 7 17.40 -0.83 -19.65
CA LYS A 7 17.34 -1.62 -20.88
C LYS A 7 16.00 -2.38 -20.86
N PRO A 8 15.34 -2.57 -22.04
CA PRO A 8 14.14 -3.40 -22.08
C PRO A 8 14.46 -4.75 -21.44
N LEU A 9 13.60 -5.16 -20.49
CA LEU A 9 13.74 -6.46 -19.85
C LEU A 9 13.68 -7.52 -20.95
N LYS A 10 14.66 -8.44 -20.97
CA LYS A 10 14.59 -9.65 -21.80
C LYS A 10 13.25 -10.35 -21.52
N GLU A 11 12.72 -11.08 -22.50
CA GLU A 11 11.46 -11.84 -22.40
C GLU A 11 11.22 -12.35 -20.97
N GLN A 12 10.15 -11.85 -20.36
CA GLN A 12 9.81 -12.23 -18.98
C GLN A 12 9.16 -13.61 -19.02
N LYS A 13 9.80 -14.59 -18.42
CA LYS A 13 9.19 -15.89 -18.22
C LYS A 13 8.01 -15.75 -17.27
N GLN A 14 6.82 -16.18 -17.69
CA GLN A 14 5.66 -16.25 -16.82
C GLN A 14 5.92 -17.25 -15.68
N ILE A 15 5.80 -16.79 -14.42
CA ILE A 15 6.10 -17.60 -13.22
C ILE A 15 4.82 -18.20 -12.64
N ILE A 16 3.70 -17.46 -12.69
CA ILE A 16 2.38 -17.90 -12.22
C ILE A 16 1.35 -17.72 -13.33
N SER A 17 0.26 -18.48 -13.28
CA SER A 17 -0.83 -18.32 -14.25
C SER A 17 -1.54 -16.97 -14.06
N SER A 18 -2.17 -16.48 -15.11
CA SER A 18 -3.00 -15.26 -15.04
C SER A 18 -4.17 -15.43 -14.08
N GLU A 19 -4.74 -16.62 -14.01
CA GLU A 19 -5.81 -16.97 -13.08
C GLU A 19 -5.35 -16.85 -11.62
N THR A 20 -4.19 -17.46 -11.28
CA THR A 20 -3.58 -17.32 -9.94
C THR A 20 -3.33 -15.86 -9.60
N SER A 21 -2.82 -15.07 -10.56
CA SER A 21 -2.60 -13.63 -10.36
C SER A 21 -3.90 -12.88 -10.06
N MET A 22 -4.98 -13.16 -10.80
CA MET A 22 -6.29 -12.54 -10.56
C MET A 22 -6.84 -12.88 -9.18
N VAL A 23 -6.74 -14.15 -8.76
CA VAL A 23 -7.17 -14.57 -7.42
C VAL A 23 -6.39 -13.84 -6.33
N ILE A 24 -5.06 -13.77 -6.45
CA ILE A 24 -4.21 -13.04 -5.49
C ILE A 24 -4.61 -11.55 -5.44
N ASN A 25 -4.81 -10.91 -6.59
CA ASN A 25 -5.22 -9.50 -6.65
C ASN A 25 -6.58 -9.27 -5.96
N SER A 26 -7.53 -10.19 -6.11
CA SER A 26 -8.82 -10.12 -5.44
C SER A 26 -8.68 -10.24 -3.91
N ILE A 27 -7.79 -11.12 -3.44
CA ILE A 27 -7.48 -11.26 -2.00
C ILE A 27 -6.82 -9.98 -1.48
N LEU A 28 -5.84 -9.43 -2.20
CA LEU A 28 -5.20 -8.17 -1.84
C LEU A 28 -6.20 -7.00 -1.79
N ARG A 29 -7.21 -7.01 -2.68
CA ARG A 29 -8.30 -6.02 -2.64
C ARG A 29 -9.11 -6.14 -1.36
N LYS A 30 -9.47 -7.34 -0.93
CA LYS A 30 -10.22 -7.59 0.32
C LYS A 30 -9.50 -7.08 1.56
N VAL A 31 -8.17 -7.22 1.64
CA VAL A 31 -7.36 -6.67 2.74
C VAL A 31 -7.56 -5.15 2.91
N VAL A 32 -7.90 -4.45 1.83
CA VAL A 32 -8.12 -3.00 1.82
C VAL A 32 -9.61 -2.64 1.92
N SER A 33 -10.50 -3.40 1.28
CA SER A 33 -11.90 -3.02 1.13
C SER A 33 -12.82 -3.53 2.24
N GLU A 34 -12.50 -4.66 2.87
CA GLU A 34 -13.34 -5.25 3.91
C GLU A 34 -13.12 -4.53 5.25
N GLU A 35 -14.16 -4.45 6.07
CA GLU A 35 -14.15 -3.73 7.35
C GLU A 35 -13.06 -4.25 8.31
N GLU A 36 -12.88 -5.57 8.35
CA GLU A 36 -11.86 -6.23 9.18
C GLU A 36 -10.47 -6.26 8.53
N GLY A 37 -10.35 -5.72 7.32
CA GLY A 37 -9.09 -5.66 6.59
C GLY A 37 -8.06 -4.77 7.28
N THR A 38 -6.81 -5.20 7.33
CA THR A 38 -5.73 -4.49 8.02
C THR A 38 -5.28 -3.21 7.31
N ALA A 39 -5.84 -2.89 6.14
CA ALA A 39 -5.42 -1.77 5.30
C ALA A 39 -6.56 -0.83 4.85
N ASN A 40 -7.65 -0.73 5.62
CA ASN A 40 -8.82 0.08 5.27
C ASN A 40 -8.51 1.57 5.05
N PHE A 41 -7.53 2.15 5.74
CA PHE A 41 -7.13 3.55 5.52
C PHE A 41 -6.55 3.83 4.13
N ALA A 42 -6.26 2.79 3.34
CA ALA A 42 -5.89 2.91 1.93
C ALA A 42 -7.05 2.65 0.97
N ASN A 43 -8.29 2.47 1.46
CA ASN A 43 -9.47 2.28 0.63
C ASN A 43 -9.94 3.62 0.03
N ILE A 44 -9.24 4.07 -0.98
CA ILE A 44 -9.54 5.33 -1.66
C ILE A 44 -10.53 5.06 -2.80
N LEU A 45 -11.66 5.75 -2.73
CA LEU A 45 -12.74 5.61 -3.71
C LEU A 45 -12.24 5.86 -5.14
N GLY A 46 -12.60 4.97 -6.06
CA GLY A 46 -12.26 5.07 -7.49
C GLY A 46 -10.90 4.51 -7.89
N TYR A 47 -10.06 4.05 -6.94
CA TYR A 47 -8.71 3.55 -7.26
C TYR A 47 -8.52 2.04 -7.08
N GLU A 48 -9.51 1.33 -6.55
CA GLU A 48 -9.47 -0.12 -6.34
C GLU A 48 -8.14 -0.58 -5.72
N VAL A 49 -7.69 0.08 -4.67
CA VAL A 49 -6.43 -0.26 -4.03
C VAL A 49 -6.49 -1.65 -3.42
N GLY A 50 -5.53 -2.50 -3.76
CA GLY A 50 -5.27 -3.77 -3.09
C GLY A 50 -3.88 -3.74 -2.47
N GLY A 51 -3.63 -4.51 -1.40
CA GLY A 51 -2.30 -4.48 -0.81
C GLY A 51 -2.12 -5.36 0.41
N LYS A 52 -0.89 -5.37 0.95
CA LYS A 52 -0.51 -6.15 2.13
C LYS A 52 0.37 -5.35 3.06
N THR A 53 0.01 -5.39 4.33
CA THR A 53 0.78 -4.82 5.43
C THR A 53 1.90 -5.75 5.87
N GLY A 54 3.01 -5.18 6.35
CA GLY A 54 4.07 -5.90 7.02
C GLY A 54 4.56 -5.12 8.25
N THR A 55 4.58 -5.75 9.40
CA THR A 55 5.16 -5.20 10.63
C THR A 55 6.15 -6.23 11.16
N SER A 56 7.43 -5.91 11.16
CA SER A 56 8.48 -6.79 11.63
C SER A 56 9.30 -6.13 12.76
N TYR A 57 9.84 -6.94 13.65
CA TYR A 57 10.82 -6.49 14.63
C TYR A 57 12.21 -6.51 14.02
N LYS A 58 13.02 -5.50 14.33
CA LYS A 58 14.43 -5.48 13.91
C LYS A 58 15.25 -6.42 14.77
N SER A 59 16.15 -7.16 14.13
CA SER A 59 17.16 -7.96 14.83
C SER A 59 18.36 -7.07 15.17
N ILE A 60 18.79 -7.13 16.42
CA ILE A 60 20.02 -6.47 16.91
C ILE A 60 20.87 -7.54 17.59
N ASN A 61 22.07 -7.78 17.10
CA ASN A 61 22.96 -8.82 17.59
C ASN A 61 22.29 -10.21 17.63
N GLY A 62 21.47 -10.54 16.61
CA GLY A 62 20.78 -11.83 16.52
C GLY A 62 19.49 -11.94 17.36
N VAL A 63 19.11 -10.92 18.12
CA VAL A 63 17.90 -10.91 18.95
C VAL A 63 16.87 -9.91 18.43
N TYR A 64 15.60 -10.32 18.35
CA TYR A 64 14.52 -9.43 17.95
C TYR A 64 14.22 -8.38 19.04
N ASN A 65 14.29 -7.11 18.66
CA ASN A 65 13.95 -6.00 19.55
C ASN A 65 12.51 -5.56 19.34
N LYS A 66 11.63 -5.83 20.31
CA LYS A 66 10.19 -5.51 20.24
C LYS A 66 9.87 -4.01 20.15
N ASN A 67 10.79 -3.16 20.55
CA ASN A 67 10.66 -1.69 20.51
C ASN A 67 11.12 -1.08 19.19
N LYS A 68 11.77 -1.87 18.32
CA LYS A 68 12.29 -1.43 17.02
C LYS A 68 11.57 -2.18 15.91
N LYS A 69 10.70 -1.49 15.21
CA LYS A 69 9.87 -2.06 14.14
C LYS A 69 10.26 -1.49 12.79
N LEU A 70 10.14 -2.33 11.77
CA LEU A 70 10.10 -1.92 10.37
C LEU A 70 8.70 -2.17 9.85
N ASN A 71 8.03 -1.13 9.41
CA ASN A 71 6.67 -1.19 8.89
C ASN A 71 6.67 -0.98 7.40
N THR A 72 5.93 -1.82 6.70
CA THR A 72 5.77 -1.76 5.25
C THR A 72 4.32 -1.86 4.85
N PHE A 73 3.95 -1.23 3.77
CA PHE A 73 2.73 -1.48 3.04
C PHE A 73 3.05 -1.46 1.55
N VAL A 74 2.81 -2.58 0.88
CA VAL A 74 2.87 -2.67 -0.58
C VAL A 74 1.45 -2.68 -1.11
N SER A 75 1.18 -1.83 -2.09
CA SER A 75 -0.12 -1.73 -2.73
C SER A 75 -0.03 -1.75 -4.24
N ILE A 76 -1.08 -2.26 -4.87
CA ILE A 76 -1.32 -2.23 -6.32
C ILE A 76 -2.61 -1.46 -6.58
N PHE A 77 -2.66 -0.75 -7.68
CA PHE A 77 -3.90 -0.08 -8.12
C PHE A 77 -3.94 0.21 -9.62
N PRO A 78 -5.13 0.05 -10.25
CA PRO A 78 -6.30 -0.65 -9.74
C PRO A 78 -6.00 -2.15 -9.52
N SER A 79 -6.60 -2.80 -8.52
CA SER A 79 -6.36 -4.22 -8.22
C SER A 79 -6.90 -5.16 -9.29
N SER A 80 -7.96 -4.77 -10.00
CA SER A 80 -8.55 -5.50 -11.11
C SER A 80 -7.63 -5.57 -12.34
N LYS A 81 -6.85 -4.51 -12.59
CA LYS A 81 -5.86 -4.41 -13.67
C LYS A 81 -4.66 -3.60 -13.21
N PRO A 82 -3.72 -4.19 -12.46
CA PRO A 82 -2.65 -3.46 -11.82
C PRO A 82 -1.75 -2.72 -12.80
N ASN A 83 -1.74 -1.40 -12.71
CA ASN A 83 -0.88 -0.51 -13.49
C ASN A 83 0.23 0.11 -12.64
N TYR A 84 0.01 0.20 -11.33
CA TYR A 84 0.92 0.88 -10.42
C TYR A 84 1.17 0.02 -9.18
N ILE A 85 2.38 0.14 -8.66
CA ILE A 85 2.79 -0.40 -7.36
C ILE A 85 3.28 0.78 -6.53
N LEU A 86 2.79 0.89 -5.29
CA LEU A 86 3.30 1.82 -4.29
C LEU A 86 3.79 1.03 -3.07
N LEU A 87 5.06 1.19 -2.74
CA LEU A 87 5.66 0.67 -1.52
C LEU A 87 5.95 1.83 -0.56
N VAL A 88 5.40 1.75 0.65
CA VAL A 88 5.71 2.67 1.75
C VAL A 88 6.42 1.91 2.84
N ILE A 89 7.57 2.42 3.27
CA ILE A 89 8.38 1.84 4.34
C ILE A 89 8.59 2.92 5.40
N LEU A 90 8.37 2.57 6.66
CA LEU A 90 8.71 3.41 7.81
C LEU A 90 9.61 2.63 8.77
N ASP A 91 10.76 3.22 9.05
CA ASP A 91 11.74 2.64 9.97
C ASP A 91 11.54 3.23 11.38
N GLU A 92 11.45 2.33 12.37
CA GLU A 92 11.27 2.63 13.79
C GLU A 92 10.16 3.66 14.10
N PRO A 93 8.95 3.51 13.51
CA PRO A 93 7.85 4.43 13.82
C PRO A 93 7.47 4.32 15.29
N LYS A 94 7.11 5.47 15.87
CA LYS A 94 6.72 5.57 17.27
C LYS A 94 5.19 5.67 17.44
N PRO A 95 4.64 5.22 18.56
CA PRO A 95 3.29 5.61 18.96
C PRO A 95 3.12 7.13 18.95
N ALA A 96 1.92 7.59 18.64
CA ALA A 96 1.58 9.01 18.66
C ALA A 96 0.22 9.20 19.38
N PRO A 97 0.17 9.12 20.71
CA PRO A 97 -1.07 9.13 21.49
C PRO A 97 -1.92 10.38 21.26
N ASN A 98 -1.30 11.51 20.91
CA ASN A 98 -1.99 12.76 20.58
C ASN A 98 -2.59 12.79 19.17
N TYR A 99 -2.24 11.83 18.31
CA TYR A 99 -2.84 11.70 16.97
C TYR A 99 -4.21 11.05 17.08
N THR A 100 -5.19 11.58 16.35
CA THR A 100 -6.54 11.02 16.31
C THR A 100 -6.86 10.53 14.91
N TYR A 101 -7.27 9.27 14.81
CA TYR A 101 -7.82 8.69 13.59
C TYR A 101 -9.32 8.96 13.54
N LYS A 102 -9.81 9.37 12.37
CA LYS A 102 -11.24 9.51 12.10
C LYS A 102 -11.66 8.38 11.16
N PHE A 103 -12.64 7.62 11.58
CA PHE A 103 -13.22 6.53 10.79
C PHE A 103 -14.49 6.98 10.08
N ALA A 104 -14.84 6.31 8.99
CA ALA A 104 -16.07 6.61 8.24
C ALA A 104 -17.34 6.43 9.09
N SER A 105 -17.30 5.52 10.08
CA SER A 105 -18.36 5.31 11.09
C SER A 105 -18.54 6.47 12.08
N GLY A 106 -17.68 7.51 12.03
CA GLY A 106 -17.65 8.59 12.99
C GLY A 106 -16.85 8.28 14.27
N TYR A 107 -16.43 7.04 14.48
CA TYR A 107 -15.57 6.67 15.60
C TYR A 107 -14.21 7.37 15.49
N GLN A 108 -13.62 7.71 16.64
CA GLN A 108 -12.29 8.32 16.74
C GLN A 108 -11.38 7.46 17.59
N GLY A 109 -10.27 7.02 16.99
CA GLY A 109 -9.24 6.22 17.65
C GLY A 109 -7.99 7.05 17.97
N LYS A 110 -7.37 6.79 19.10
CA LYS A 110 -6.08 7.41 19.47
C LYS A 110 -4.90 6.68 18.84
N GLY A 111 -3.82 7.40 18.58
CA GLY A 111 -2.65 6.91 17.83
C GLY A 111 -1.69 6.01 18.62
N TYR A 112 -2.14 5.30 19.64
CA TYR A 112 -1.30 4.33 20.37
C TYR A 112 -0.73 3.24 19.47
N MET A 113 -1.51 2.77 18.50
CA MET A 113 -1.11 1.73 17.55
C MET A 113 -0.34 2.29 16.34
N ARG A 114 0.00 3.59 16.32
CA ARG A 114 0.67 4.23 15.19
C ARG A 114 2.07 3.68 14.88
N ASN A 115 2.61 2.81 15.69
CA ASN A 115 3.82 2.05 15.43
C ASN A 115 3.58 0.71 14.71
N SER A 116 2.39 0.49 14.14
CA SER A 116 2.04 -0.69 13.32
C SER A 116 1.59 -0.27 11.93
N SER A 117 1.86 -1.09 10.91
CA SER A 117 1.68 -0.75 9.49
C SER A 117 0.28 -0.27 9.14
N GLY A 118 -0.77 -0.94 9.62
CA GLY A 118 -2.15 -0.56 9.36
C GLY A 118 -2.47 0.88 9.80
N TRP A 119 -1.74 1.40 10.79
CA TRP A 119 -1.98 2.69 11.41
C TRP A 119 -0.98 3.78 10.98
N ASN A 120 -0.02 3.46 10.12
CA ASN A 120 0.96 4.43 9.63
C ASN A 120 1.26 4.30 8.14
N THR A 121 1.91 3.23 7.66
CA THR A 121 2.25 3.08 6.24
C THR A 121 1.01 3.01 5.35
N VAL A 122 -0.06 2.37 5.81
CA VAL A 122 -1.34 2.31 5.10
C VAL A 122 -1.96 3.71 4.99
N VAL A 123 -1.99 4.47 6.09
CA VAL A 123 -2.50 5.86 6.09
C VAL A 123 -1.69 6.75 5.15
N ALA A 124 -0.36 6.61 5.17
CA ALA A 124 0.51 7.36 4.27
C ALA A 124 0.26 7.00 2.80
N ALA A 125 0.14 5.70 2.50
CA ALA A 125 -0.15 5.22 1.15
C ALA A 125 -1.50 5.74 0.64
N GLY A 126 -2.56 5.69 1.46
CA GLY A 126 -3.87 6.23 1.11
C GLY A 126 -3.79 7.70 0.73
N LYS A 127 -3.15 8.54 1.56
CA LYS A 127 -2.96 9.96 1.27
C LYS A 127 -2.11 10.23 0.01
N ILE A 128 -1.12 9.38 -0.26
CA ILE A 128 -0.32 9.49 -1.48
C ILE A 128 -1.19 9.16 -2.69
N ILE A 129 -1.91 8.03 -2.68
CA ILE A 129 -2.77 7.60 -3.79
C ILE A 129 -3.86 8.65 -4.07
N GLU A 130 -4.50 9.18 -3.04
CA GLU A 130 -5.51 10.24 -3.15
C GLU A 130 -4.96 11.47 -3.91
N ARG A 131 -3.72 11.85 -3.66
CA ARG A 131 -3.08 13.00 -4.30
C ARG A 131 -2.55 12.73 -5.70
N ILE A 132 -1.91 11.58 -5.91
CA ILE A 132 -1.30 11.27 -7.22
C ILE A 132 -2.26 10.59 -8.19
N GLY A 133 -3.33 9.97 -7.68
CA GLY A 133 -4.28 9.21 -8.49
C GLY A 133 -4.86 10.00 -9.66
N PRO A 134 -5.38 11.24 -9.46
CA PRO A 134 -5.88 12.06 -10.56
C PRO A 134 -4.83 12.32 -11.64
N ILE A 135 -3.58 12.57 -11.24
CA ILE A 135 -2.47 12.84 -12.17
C ILE A 135 -2.16 11.60 -13.01
N LEU A 136 -2.18 10.42 -12.37
CA LEU A 136 -1.93 9.14 -13.05
C LEU A 136 -3.07 8.77 -14.00
N ALA A 137 -4.32 9.05 -13.63
CA ALA A 137 -5.50 8.82 -14.48
C ALA A 137 -5.43 9.67 -15.76
N ILE A 138 -5.11 10.97 -15.65
CA ILE A 138 -4.95 11.86 -16.80
C ILE A 138 -3.82 11.35 -17.73
N LYS A 139 -2.70 10.92 -17.19
CA LYS A 139 -1.59 10.36 -18.00
C LYS A 139 -1.99 9.11 -18.76
N ASN A 140 -2.80 8.24 -18.15
CA ASN A 140 -3.31 7.04 -18.83
C ASN A 140 -4.25 7.39 -19.97
N LEU A 141 -5.16 8.36 -19.78
CA LEU A 141 -6.05 8.84 -20.83
C LEU A 141 -5.25 9.42 -22.01
N GLN A 142 -4.28 10.27 -21.75
CA GLN A 142 -3.42 10.85 -22.78
C GLN A 142 -2.58 9.80 -23.54
N ALA A 143 -2.19 8.71 -22.88
CA ALA A 143 -1.48 7.62 -23.54
C ALA A 143 -2.41 6.79 -24.45
N SER A 144 -3.69 6.67 -24.09
CA SER A 144 -4.69 5.92 -24.86
C SER A 144 -5.22 6.69 -26.07
N THR A 145 -5.07 8.02 -26.14
CA THR A 145 -5.55 8.88 -27.23
C THR A 145 -4.47 9.18 -28.30
N LYS A 146 -3.28 8.57 -28.18
CA LYS A 146 -2.19 8.71 -29.15
C LYS A 146 -2.14 7.63 -30.23
N PHE A 147 -3.28 7.07 -30.60
CA PHE A 147 -3.42 6.12 -31.72
C PHE A 147 -4.39 6.69 -32.77
#